data_18c9da99d83a558f6abf2fbdc33b167b
#
_entry.id   18c9da99d83a558f6abf2fbdc33b167b
#
_cell.length_a   1.000
_cell.length_b   1.000
_cell.length_c   1.000
_cell.angle_alpha   90.00
_cell.angle_beta   90.00
_cell.angle_gamma   90.00
#
_symmetry.space_group_name_H-M   'P 1'
#
loop_
_entity.id
_entity.type
_entity.pdbx_description
1 polymer ?
#
loop_
_entity_poly.entity_id
_entity_poly.type
_entity_poly.pdbx_seq_one_letter_code
_entity_poly.pdbx_strand_id
1 'polypeptide(L)'
;MKNIDWSTLGFHYTEPEYIIRAAYHDGKWSEPYATKDKFLQLHVSATCLQYGQEAFEGLKAFRGIDGKIRIFRWRENARRMARSAEGLFMAPVPEELFGRAIYMALEKNLDLVPPYGTGATLYFRPLLIGTTPRLGVGPGRDFEFIVIPSPIGPYYPGKFHCTTFIVNRYVDRAAPHGTGQFKVGGNYAASFRATEAAHMMGCDCIFLDAKQHKFIDECSAANFIGIKRTNDKRQTTNDEIEYLTPKSTAILPSITNDSLMTLAREMGLKVTRRRIPLEELEQMSEAAACGTACVISPIDKVIDTEKDKVYHFGEQPGPVLTQLYHTLKDIQYGRTEDTHGWTEVICR
;
A
#
# COMPACT_ATOMS: atom_id res chain seq x y z
N MET A 1 21.68 20.79 3.65
CA MET A 1 20.88 19.66 4.16
C MET A 1 19.69 20.23 4.91
N LYS A 2 18.47 19.78 4.61
CA LYS A 2 17.29 20.13 5.41
C LYS A 2 17.49 19.50 6.81
N ASN A 3 17.33 20.31 7.85
CA ASN A 3 17.37 19.78 9.23
C ASN A 3 16.03 19.08 9.50
N ILE A 4 15.95 17.77 9.17
CA ILE A 4 14.74 16.96 9.33
C ILE A 4 14.83 16.25 10.68
N ASP A 5 13.84 16.50 11.53
CA ASP A 5 13.65 15.69 12.74
C ASP A 5 12.97 14.36 12.37
N TRP A 6 13.77 13.33 12.23
CA TRP A 6 13.32 11.99 11.83
C TRP A 6 12.39 11.33 12.86
N SER A 7 12.43 11.78 14.12
CA SER A 7 11.63 11.19 15.21
C SER A 7 10.18 11.65 15.20
N THR A 8 9.91 12.80 14.58
CA THR A 8 8.57 13.41 14.53
C THR A 8 7.85 13.21 13.19
N LEU A 9 8.50 12.53 12.25
CA LEU A 9 7.89 12.27 10.95
C LEU A 9 6.64 11.39 11.07
N GLY A 10 5.52 11.91 10.53
CA GLY A 10 4.32 11.14 10.22
C GLY A 10 4.27 10.75 8.73
N PHE A 11 3.07 10.53 8.21
CA PHE A 11 2.84 10.30 6.77
C PHE A 11 2.45 11.61 6.07
N HIS A 12 3.13 12.71 6.41
CA HIS A 12 2.89 14.03 5.83
C HIS A 12 3.84 14.29 4.66
N TYR A 13 3.41 15.13 3.73
CA TYR A 13 4.24 15.54 2.60
C TYR A 13 5.41 16.38 3.09
N THR A 14 6.62 15.94 2.78
CA THR A 14 7.86 16.70 2.92
C THR A 14 8.36 17.02 1.52
N GLU A 15 8.44 18.29 1.17
CA GLU A 15 8.82 18.72 -0.17
C GLU A 15 10.26 18.31 -0.50
N PRO A 16 10.46 17.50 -1.58
CA PRO A 16 11.79 17.13 -2.04
C PRO A 16 12.48 18.29 -2.76
N GLU A 17 13.79 18.23 -2.97
CA GLU A 17 14.48 19.18 -3.84
C GLU A 17 14.13 18.93 -5.30
N TYR A 18 14.06 17.66 -5.72
CA TYR A 18 13.74 17.25 -7.08
C TYR A 18 12.57 16.26 -7.10
N ILE A 19 11.70 16.43 -8.08
CA ILE A 19 10.79 15.40 -8.58
C ILE A 19 11.28 14.92 -9.94
N ILE A 20 10.81 13.72 -10.37
CA ILE A 20 11.14 13.20 -11.69
C ILE A 20 9.89 13.21 -12.55
N ARG A 21 10.04 13.57 -13.82
CA ARG A 21 8.94 13.63 -14.78
C ARG A 21 9.31 12.94 -16.08
N ALA A 22 8.32 12.36 -16.76
CA ALA A 22 8.39 11.86 -18.12
C ALA A 22 7.03 12.05 -18.79
N ALA A 23 7.01 12.54 -20.01
CA ALA A 23 5.79 12.77 -20.78
C ALA A 23 5.58 11.65 -21.82
N TYR A 24 4.31 11.28 -22.04
CA TYR A 24 3.90 10.46 -23.17
C TYR A 24 3.14 11.32 -24.15
N HIS A 25 3.67 11.44 -25.35
CA HIS A 25 3.09 12.19 -26.43
C HIS A 25 3.36 11.51 -27.77
N ASP A 26 2.45 11.59 -28.72
CA ASP A 26 2.56 10.97 -30.06
C ASP A 26 3.00 9.49 -30.02
N GLY A 27 2.47 8.74 -29.07
CA GLY A 27 2.74 7.29 -28.97
C GLY A 27 4.07 6.93 -28.34
N LYS A 28 4.81 7.87 -27.74
CA LYS A 28 6.14 7.65 -27.19
C LYS A 28 6.34 8.30 -25.83
N TRP A 29 7.05 7.61 -24.94
CA TRP A 29 7.57 8.15 -23.70
C TRP A 29 8.84 8.96 -23.96
N SER A 30 8.94 10.12 -23.33
CA SER A 30 10.23 10.84 -23.22
C SER A 30 11.17 10.14 -22.25
N GLU A 31 12.44 10.52 -22.27
CA GLU A 31 13.36 10.17 -21.18
C GLU A 31 12.92 10.84 -19.88
N PRO A 32 13.11 10.19 -18.72
CA PRO A 32 12.81 10.80 -17.43
C PRO A 32 13.84 11.91 -17.13
N TYR A 33 13.37 13.01 -16.55
CA TYR A 33 14.23 14.14 -16.16
C TYR A 33 13.89 14.64 -14.76
N ALA A 34 14.90 15.13 -14.06
CA ALA A 34 14.74 15.75 -12.75
C ALA A 34 14.40 17.24 -12.86
N THR A 35 13.45 17.70 -12.07
CA THR A 35 13.09 19.12 -12.00
C THR A 35 12.87 19.56 -10.57
N LYS A 36 13.14 20.83 -10.29
CA LYS A 36 12.79 21.50 -9.02
C LYS A 36 11.38 22.09 -9.02
N ASP A 37 10.76 22.18 -10.19
CA ASP A 37 9.38 22.66 -10.31
C ASP A 37 8.41 21.55 -9.89
N LYS A 38 7.60 21.79 -8.83
CA LYS A 38 6.59 20.88 -8.28
C LYS A 38 5.20 21.15 -8.82
N PHE A 39 5.05 22.19 -9.65
CA PHE A 39 3.78 22.55 -10.23
C PHE A 39 3.62 21.95 -11.62
N LEU A 40 2.39 21.59 -11.95
CA LEU A 40 2.00 21.14 -13.27
C LEU A 40 1.12 22.20 -13.92
N GLN A 41 1.47 22.60 -15.12
CA GLN A 41 0.58 23.42 -15.94
C GLN A 41 -0.34 22.49 -16.73
N LEU A 42 -1.58 22.35 -16.28
CA LEU A 42 -2.60 21.50 -16.90
C LEU A 42 -3.70 22.35 -17.52
N HIS A 43 -4.18 21.94 -18.69
CA HIS A 43 -5.40 22.49 -19.24
C HIS A 43 -6.59 22.12 -18.35
N VAL A 44 -7.54 23.04 -18.12
CA VAL A 44 -8.71 22.79 -17.24
C VAL A 44 -9.57 21.61 -17.69
N SER A 45 -9.51 21.23 -18.96
CA SER A 45 -10.18 20.04 -19.52
C SER A 45 -9.31 18.80 -19.56
N ALA A 46 -8.17 18.75 -18.87
CA ALA A 46 -7.34 17.55 -18.78
C ALA A 46 -8.16 16.37 -18.26
N THR A 47 -7.98 15.17 -18.85
CA THR A 47 -8.78 13.99 -18.52
C THR A 47 -8.62 13.54 -17.06
N CYS A 48 -7.47 13.79 -16.43
CA CYS A 48 -7.30 13.55 -14.99
C CYS A 48 -8.21 14.46 -14.14
N LEU A 49 -8.42 15.71 -14.53
CA LEU A 49 -9.29 16.65 -13.80
C LEU A 49 -10.77 16.41 -14.06
N GLN A 50 -11.13 16.05 -15.29
CA GLN A 50 -12.53 15.88 -15.70
C GLN A 50 -13.08 14.49 -15.34
N TYR A 51 -12.27 13.45 -15.46
CA TYR A 51 -12.73 12.06 -15.39
C TYR A 51 -11.91 11.19 -14.45
N GLY A 52 -11.00 11.77 -13.67
CA GLY A 52 -10.15 11.02 -12.73
C GLY A 52 -9.27 9.99 -13.44
N GLN A 53 -8.85 10.26 -14.69
CA GLN A 53 -7.96 9.36 -15.43
C GLN A 53 -6.55 9.48 -14.86
N GLU A 54 -6.30 8.77 -13.76
CA GLU A 54 -5.03 8.77 -13.05
C GLU A 54 -4.80 7.45 -12.31
N ALA A 55 -3.54 7.07 -12.18
CA ALA A 55 -3.10 5.92 -11.39
C ALA A 55 -1.86 6.30 -10.58
N PHE A 56 -1.69 5.66 -9.42
CA PHE A 56 -0.53 5.95 -8.58
C PHE A 56 0.06 4.69 -7.95
N GLU A 57 1.28 4.82 -7.45
CA GLU A 57 1.97 3.76 -6.75
C GLU A 57 2.57 4.24 -5.43
N GLY A 58 3.06 3.29 -4.65
CA GLY A 58 3.77 3.57 -3.42
C GLY A 58 4.78 2.48 -3.11
N LEU A 59 6.06 2.86 -3.01
CA LEU A 59 7.16 1.97 -2.65
C LEU A 59 8.14 2.71 -1.76
N LYS A 60 9.06 1.95 -1.14
CA LYS A 60 9.98 2.49 -0.14
C LYS A 60 11.42 2.12 -0.43
N ALA A 61 12.32 3.05 -0.09
CA ALA A 61 13.74 2.77 0.10
C ALA A 61 14.09 2.82 1.59
N PHE A 62 15.00 1.92 1.97
CA PHE A 62 15.44 1.71 3.35
C PHE A 62 16.96 1.86 3.44
N ARG A 63 17.44 2.61 4.43
CA ARG A 63 18.85 2.52 4.81
C ARG A 63 19.05 1.32 5.71
N GLY A 64 19.82 0.35 5.25
CA GLY A 64 20.07 -0.90 5.95
C GLY A 64 21.04 -0.73 7.13
N ILE A 65 21.16 -1.78 7.93
CA ILE A 65 22.12 -1.85 9.06
C ILE A 65 23.58 -1.71 8.58
N ASP A 66 23.87 -2.09 7.35
CA ASP A 66 25.17 -1.97 6.69
C ASP A 66 25.39 -0.60 6.01
N GLY A 67 24.48 0.35 6.22
CA GLY A 67 24.51 1.69 5.62
C GLY A 67 24.05 1.76 4.16
N LYS A 68 23.89 0.62 3.49
CA LYS A 68 23.43 0.58 2.09
C LYS A 68 21.97 0.93 1.97
N ILE A 69 21.57 1.47 0.83
CA ILE A 69 20.18 1.78 0.52
C ILE A 69 19.59 0.64 -0.29
N ARG A 70 18.40 0.20 0.10
CA ARG A 70 17.64 -0.88 -0.55
C ARG A 70 16.29 -0.38 -0.99
N ILE A 71 15.89 -0.70 -2.23
CA ILE A 71 14.53 -0.48 -2.72
C ILE A 71 13.82 -1.82 -2.73
N PHE A 72 12.63 -1.88 -2.11
CA PHE A 72 11.87 -3.12 -1.95
C PHE A 72 10.89 -3.35 -3.09
N ARG A 73 11.04 -4.46 -3.84
CA ARG A 73 10.12 -5.00 -4.87
C ARG A 73 9.59 -3.98 -5.89
N TRP A 74 10.37 -3.00 -6.30
CA TRP A 74 9.94 -1.93 -7.18
C TRP A 74 9.41 -2.42 -8.55
N ARG A 75 9.92 -3.55 -9.06
CA ARG A 75 9.45 -4.14 -10.33
C ARG A 75 7.99 -4.57 -10.24
N GLU A 76 7.55 -5.09 -9.09
CA GLU A 76 6.13 -5.42 -8.86
C GLU A 76 5.25 -4.16 -8.82
N ASN A 77 5.77 -3.04 -8.30
CA ASN A 77 5.07 -1.75 -8.37
C ASN A 77 4.97 -1.27 -9.83
N ALA A 78 6.04 -1.37 -10.62
CA ALA A 78 6.02 -1.02 -12.05
C ALA A 78 4.97 -1.84 -12.81
N ARG A 79 4.95 -3.17 -12.63
CA ARG A 79 3.97 -4.07 -13.25
C ARG A 79 2.55 -3.76 -12.80
N ARG A 80 2.33 -3.42 -11.52
CA ARG A 80 1.01 -3.07 -11.00
C ARG A 80 0.54 -1.73 -11.54
N MET A 81 1.44 -0.74 -11.68
CA MET A 81 1.13 0.54 -12.31
C MET A 81 0.74 0.36 -13.78
N ALA A 82 1.46 -0.48 -14.52
CA ALA A 82 1.13 -0.82 -15.91
C ALA A 82 -0.28 -1.41 -16.01
N ARG A 83 -0.63 -2.39 -15.16
CA ARG A 83 -2.00 -2.95 -15.11
C ARG A 83 -3.05 -1.90 -14.76
N SER A 84 -2.75 -0.99 -13.84
CA SER A 84 -3.68 0.10 -13.48
C SER A 84 -3.88 1.07 -14.63
N ALA A 85 -2.80 1.41 -15.35
CA ALA A 85 -2.85 2.24 -16.55
C ALA A 85 -3.71 1.61 -17.65
N GLU A 86 -3.47 0.33 -17.97
CA GLU A 86 -4.24 -0.42 -18.96
C GLU A 86 -5.73 -0.46 -18.60
N GLY A 87 -6.05 -0.66 -17.31
CA GLY A 87 -7.43 -0.66 -16.80
C GLY A 87 -8.17 0.66 -16.99
N LEU A 88 -7.45 1.77 -17.16
CA LEU A 88 -7.98 3.12 -17.41
C LEU A 88 -7.71 3.62 -18.86
N PHE A 89 -7.31 2.76 -19.77
CA PHE A 89 -6.93 3.13 -21.14
C PHE A 89 -5.84 4.22 -21.19
N MET A 90 -4.86 4.12 -20.30
CA MET A 90 -3.66 4.96 -20.27
C MET A 90 -2.48 4.19 -20.86
N ALA A 91 -1.51 4.90 -21.44
CA ALA A 91 -0.26 4.29 -21.87
C ALA A 91 0.50 3.73 -20.66
N PRO A 92 0.82 2.41 -20.62
CA PRO A 92 1.61 1.84 -19.54
C PRO A 92 3.01 2.47 -19.48
N VAL A 93 3.48 2.72 -18.26
CA VAL A 93 4.87 3.14 -18.04
C VAL A 93 5.76 1.90 -18.18
N PRO A 94 6.71 1.85 -19.12
CA PRO A 94 7.64 0.72 -19.25
C PRO A 94 8.44 0.47 -17.97
N GLU A 95 8.70 -0.80 -17.64
CA GLU A 95 9.40 -1.18 -16.40
C GLU A 95 10.77 -0.49 -16.29
N GLU A 96 11.51 -0.39 -17.40
CA GLU A 96 12.81 0.28 -17.46
C GLU A 96 12.70 1.79 -17.20
N LEU A 97 11.69 2.45 -17.75
CA LEU A 97 11.46 3.88 -17.52
C LEU A 97 11.05 4.14 -16.07
N PHE A 98 10.17 3.30 -15.52
CA PHE A 98 9.78 3.36 -14.12
C PHE A 98 11.00 3.21 -13.21
N GLY A 99 11.85 2.19 -13.44
CA GLY A 99 13.06 1.96 -12.67
C GLY A 99 14.02 3.15 -12.73
N ARG A 100 14.34 3.65 -13.96
CA ARG A 100 15.21 4.82 -14.12
C ARG A 100 14.68 6.05 -13.38
N ALA A 101 13.37 6.29 -13.41
CA ALA A 101 12.76 7.40 -12.69
C ALA A 101 12.90 7.24 -11.16
N ILE A 102 12.70 6.04 -10.63
CA ILE A 102 12.89 5.75 -9.19
C ILE A 102 14.35 5.95 -8.76
N TYR A 103 15.30 5.42 -9.53
CA TYR A 103 16.74 5.61 -9.23
C TYR A 103 17.15 7.07 -9.29
N MET A 104 16.72 7.80 -10.32
CA MET A 104 16.97 9.23 -10.44
C MET A 104 16.37 10.01 -9.27
N ALA A 105 15.14 9.65 -8.83
CA ALA A 105 14.48 10.28 -7.69
C ALA A 105 15.28 10.03 -6.40
N LEU A 106 15.80 8.83 -6.20
CA LEU A 106 16.67 8.50 -5.07
C LEU A 106 17.97 9.31 -5.12
N GLU A 107 18.69 9.27 -6.25
CA GLU A 107 20.01 9.90 -6.42
C GLU A 107 19.95 11.43 -6.21
N LYS A 108 18.90 12.07 -6.72
CA LYS A 108 18.71 13.53 -6.60
C LYS A 108 18.28 13.99 -5.21
N ASN A 109 17.84 13.06 -4.33
CA ASN A 109 17.31 13.36 -3.00
C ASN A 109 17.88 12.41 -1.92
N LEU A 110 19.16 12.06 -2.00
CA LEU A 110 19.83 11.16 -1.04
C LEU A 110 19.78 11.67 0.41
N ASP A 111 19.74 12.98 0.59
CA ASP A 111 19.60 13.64 1.89
C ASP A 111 18.23 13.42 2.55
N LEU A 112 17.23 12.94 1.79
CA LEU A 112 15.92 12.55 2.29
C LEU A 112 15.85 11.08 2.73
N VAL A 113 16.91 10.29 2.52
CA VAL A 113 16.94 8.90 3.00
C VAL A 113 17.24 8.86 4.49
N PRO A 114 16.25 8.47 5.34
CA PRO A 114 16.43 8.50 6.79
C PRO A 114 17.59 7.62 7.25
N PRO A 115 18.30 7.98 8.33
CA PRO A 115 19.30 7.13 8.96
C PRO A 115 18.69 5.80 9.44
N TYR A 116 19.51 4.75 9.46
CA TYR A 116 19.13 3.47 10.07
C TYR A 116 18.80 3.69 11.55
N GLY A 117 17.79 2.98 12.05
CA GLY A 117 17.38 3.04 13.46
C GLY A 117 16.31 4.10 13.78
N THR A 118 16.02 5.04 12.88
CA THR A 118 14.99 6.07 13.11
C THR A 118 13.56 5.56 12.95
N GLY A 119 13.36 4.38 12.31
CA GLY A 119 12.04 3.86 11.93
C GLY A 119 11.44 4.52 10.70
N ALA A 120 11.95 5.67 10.28
CA ALA A 120 11.54 6.39 9.08
C ALA A 120 12.10 5.74 7.80
N THR A 121 11.48 6.02 6.66
CA THR A 121 11.85 5.47 5.35
C THR A 121 11.68 6.54 4.27
N LEU A 122 12.38 6.41 3.14
CA LEU A 122 12.07 7.23 1.96
C LEU A 122 10.94 6.55 1.18
N TYR A 123 9.82 7.25 1.07
CA TYR A 123 8.67 6.82 0.28
C TYR A 123 8.72 7.47 -1.10
N PHE A 124 8.42 6.71 -2.13
CA PHE A 124 8.20 7.23 -3.47
C PHE A 124 6.72 7.14 -3.82
N ARG A 125 6.19 8.22 -4.38
CA ARG A 125 4.86 8.31 -4.97
C ARG A 125 5.00 8.43 -6.50
N PRO A 126 5.07 7.32 -7.25
CA PRO A 126 4.81 7.36 -8.69
C PRO A 126 3.35 7.74 -8.94
N LEU A 127 3.13 8.66 -9.86
CA LEU A 127 1.81 9.15 -10.27
C LEU A 127 1.78 9.19 -11.80
N LEU A 128 0.72 8.69 -12.40
CA LEU A 128 0.46 8.74 -13.84
C LEU A 128 -0.88 9.44 -14.05
N ILE A 129 -0.89 10.52 -14.84
CA ILE A 129 -2.10 11.33 -15.08
C ILE A 129 -2.34 11.53 -16.57
N GLY A 130 -3.62 11.57 -16.97
CA GLY A 130 -4.06 11.97 -18.30
C GLY A 130 -4.07 13.48 -18.45
N THR A 131 -3.34 14.00 -19.43
CA THR A 131 -3.17 15.44 -19.64
C THR A 131 -3.92 15.99 -20.86
N THR A 132 -4.50 15.12 -21.68
CA THR A 132 -5.22 15.51 -22.90
C THR A 132 -6.42 16.39 -22.59
N PRO A 133 -6.54 17.58 -23.21
CA PRO A 133 -7.74 18.41 -23.12
C PRO A 133 -8.94 17.73 -23.77
N ARG A 134 -10.02 17.48 -23.02
CA ARG A 134 -11.20 16.80 -23.53
C ARG A 134 -12.46 17.12 -22.72
N LEU A 135 -13.58 17.43 -23.39
CA LEU A 135 -14.90 17.58 -22.76
C LEU A 135 -15.78 16.34 -22.96
N GLY A 136 -15.71 15.71 -24.14
CA GLY A 136 -16.46 14.47 -24.39
C GLY A 136 -15.89 13.31 -23.59
N VAL A 137 -16.73 12.46 -22.99
CA VAL A 137 -16.32 11.27 -22.22
C VAL A 137 -15.48 10.34 -23.10
N GLY A 138 -14.27 10.05 -22.66
CA GLY A 138 -13.36 9.14 -23.34
C GLY A 138 -11.92 9.27 -22.84
N PRO A 139 -11.04 8.29 -23.15
CA PRO A 139 -9.66 8.30 -22.67
C PRO A 139 -8.84 9.41 -23.33
N GLY A 140 -7.86 9.92 -22.59
CA GLY A 140 -6.80 10.76 -23.11
C GLY A 140 -5.81 9.99 -23.98
N ARG A 141 -4.92 10.73 -24.67
CA ARG A 141 -3.83 10.18 -25.49
C ARG A 141 -2.46 10.65 -25.02
N ASP A 142 -2.42 11.69 -24.22
CA ASP A 142 -1.20 12.26 -23.63
C ASP A 142 -1.23 12.03 -22.14
N PHE A 143 -0.07 11.70 -21.58
CA PHE A 143 0.08 11.35 -20.17
C PHE A 143 1.36 11.96 -19.60
N GLU A 144 1.35 12.17 -18.29
CA GLU A 144 2.53 12.57 -17.53
C GLU A 144 2.78 11.54 -16.43
N PHE A 145 4.01 11.03 -16.38
CA PHE A 145 4.49 10.18 -15.31
C PHE A 145 5.39 10.99 -14.38
N ILE A 146 5.14 10.94 -13.08
CA ILE A 146 5.80 11.76 -12.07
C ILE A 146 6.23 10.86 -10.92
N VAL A 147 7.44 11.05 -10.38
CA VAL A 147 7.89 10.39 -9.14
C VAL A 147 8.23 11.44 -8.11
N ILE A 148 7.55 11.38 -6.96
CA ILE A 148 7.72 12.30 -5.84
C ILE A 148 8.32 11.51 -4.68
N PRO A 149 9.60 11.73 -4.29
CA PRO A 149 10.17 11.17 -3.08
C PRO A 149 9.79 12.02 -1.86
N SER A 150 9.46 11.38 -0.74
CA SER A 150 9.19 12.06 0.54
C SER A 150 9.59 11.15 1.69
N PRO A 151 10.38 11.62 2.68
CA PRO A 151 10.64 10.84 3.88
C PRO A 151 9.35 10.74 4.69
N ILE A 152 9.10 9.56 5.23
CA ILE A 152 7.91 9.29 6.05
C ILE A 152 8.31 8.51 7.29
N GLY A 153 7.59 8.75 8.39
CA GLY A 153 7.64 7.96 9.60
C GLY A 153 6.77 6.71 9.53
N PRO A 154 6.59 6.01 10.64
CA PRO A 154 5.62 4.93 10.74
C PRO A 154 4.21 5.47 10.46
N TYR A 155 3.38 4.68 9.77
CA TYR A 155 2.00 5.07 9.41
C TYR A 155 1.14 5.35 10.65
N TYR A 156 1.31 4.53 11.69
CA TYR A 156 0.72 4.76 13.00
C TYR A 156 1.77 5.33 13.95
N PRO A 157 1.47 6.43 14.67
CA PRO A 157 2.41 7.00 15.63
C PRO A 157 2.75 6.02 16.75
N GLY A 158 4.02 5.93 17.11
CA GLY A 158 4.51 5.13 18.23
C GLY A 158 5.08 3.78 17.83
N LYS A 159 5.05 2.81 18.79
CA LYS A 159 5.57 1.45 18.60
C LYS A 159 4.54 0.59 17.83
N PHE A 160 4.98 -0.59 17.38
CA PHE A 160 4.10 -1.63 16.84
C PHE A 160 3.00 -1.93 17.85
N HIS A 161 1.78 -1.47 17.57
CA HIS A 161 0.61 -1.52 18.46
C HIS A 161 -0.65 -1.82 17.66
N CYS A 162 -1.70 -2.18 18.35
CA CYS A 162 -2.99 -2.47 17.75
C CYS A 162 -3.81 -1.20 17.49
N THR A 163 -4.69 -1.27 16.49
CA THR A 163 -5.64 -0.21 16.12
C THR A 163 -7.04 -0.78 16.09
N THR A 164 -8.02 -0.02 16.57
CA THR A 164 -9.45 -0.39 16.49
C THR A 164 -10.00 -0.15 15.09
N PHE A 165 -10.81 -1.07 14.60
CA PHE A 165 -11.50 -0.96 13.31
C PHE A 165 -13.00 -0.96 13.48
N ILE A 166 -13.70 -0.24 12.59
CA ILE A 166 -15.17 -0.22 12.51
C ILE A 166 -15.61 -0.82 11.16
N VAL A 167 -16.66 -1.61 11.18
CA VAL A 167 -17.24 -2.16 9.94
C VAL A 167 -18.06 -1.07 9.26
N ASN A 168 -17.70 -0.74 8.02
CA ASN A 168 -18.52 0.12 7.18
C ASN A 168 -19.53 -0.71 6.38
N ARG A 169 -20.81 -0.33 6.49
CA ARG A 169 -21.94 -0.97 5.79
C ARG A 169 -22.68 -0.05 4.81
N TYR A 170 -22.28 1.22 4.74
CA TYR A 170 -23.04 2.28 4.05
C TYR A 170 -22.34 2.84 2.82
N VAL A 171 -21.04 2.54 2.65
CA VAL A 171 -20.24 3.03 1.53
C VAL A 171 -19.50 1.87 0.89
N ASP A 172 -19.71 1.66 -0.38
CA ASP A 172 -18.95 0.71 -1.18
C ASP A 172 -17.65 1.36 -1.67
N ARG A 173 -16.51 0.75 -1.35
CA ARG A 173 -15.22 1.23 -1.82
C ARG A 173 -15.05 1.01 -3.33
N ALA A 174 -15.47 -0.15 -3.82
CA ALA A 174 -15.36 -0.53 -5.21
C ALA A 174 -16.37 -1.64 -5.58
N ALA A 175 -16.90 -1.57 -6.80
CA ALA A 175 -17.75 -2.61 -7.33
C ALA A 175 -16.93 -3.84 -7.79
N PRO A 176 -17.51 -5.07 -7.81
CA PRO A 176 -16.82 -6.31 -8.21
C PRO A 176 -16.23 -6.31 -9.63
N HIS A 177 -16.83 -5.56 -10.54
CA HIS A 177 -16.38 -5.39 -11.94
C HIS A 177 -15.95 -3.94 -12.24
N GLY A 178 -15.67 -3.16 -11.19
CA GLY A 178 -15.17 -1.80 -11.28
C GLY A 178 -13.65 -1.73 -11.24
N THR A 179 -13.14 -0.64 -10.69
CA THR A 179 -11.72 -0.30 -10.65
C THR A 179 -10.99 -0.79 -9.39
N GLY A 180 -11.63 -1.57 -8.51
CA GLY A 180 -11.07 -1.94 -7.20
C GLY A 180 -9.71 -2.64 -7.25
N GLN A 181 -9.45 -3.42 -8.28
CA GLN A 181 -8.16 -4.10 -8.49
C GLN A 181 -7.05 -3.18 -9.03
N PHE A 182 -7.38 -1.95 -9.44
CA PHE A 182 -6.43 -0.96 -9.95
C PHE A 182 -6.12 0.08 -8.88
N LYS A 183 -4.90 0.59 -8.87
CA LYS A 183 -4.49 1.60 -7.90
C LYS A 183 -4.75 2.99 -8.45
N VAL A 184 -5.98 3.45 -8.32
CA VAL A 184 -6.53 4.69 -8.92
C VAL A 184 -7.20 5.55 -7.86
N GLY A 185 -7.09 6.86 -7.96
CA GLY A 185 -7.59 7.82 -6.94
C GLY A 185 -9.09 7.74 -6.71
N GLY A 186 -9.86 7.41 -7.75
CA GLY A 186 -11.31 7.25 -7.63
C GLY A 186 -11.74 6.24 -6.56
N ASN A 187 -10.99 5.14 -6.36
CA ASN A 187 -11.27 4.17 -5.30
C ASN A 187 -11.05 4.77 -3.90
N TYR A 188 -10.09 5.68 -3.77
CA TYR A 188 -9.79 6.35 -2.48
C TYR A 188 -10.78 7.46 -2.20
N ALA A 189 -11.08 8.30 -3.19
CA ALA A 189 -12.10 9.35 -3.05
C ALA A 189 -13.46 8.77 -2.66
N ALA A 190 -13.86 7.64 -3.23
CA ALA A 190 -15.09 6.93 -2.86
C ALA A 190 -15.11 6.48 -1.40
N SER A 191 -13.94 6.19 -0.80
CA SER A 191 -13.84 5.71 0.58
C SER A 191 -13.79 6.82 1.63
N PHE A 192 -13.49 8.08 1.27
CA PHE A 192 -13.27 9.18 2.23
C PHE A 192 -14.41 9.37 3.23
N ARG A 193 -15.66 9.29 2.78
CA ARG A 193 -16.81 9.45 3.67
C ARG A 193 -16.82 8.44 4.81
N ALA A 194 -16.45 7.19 4.54
CA ALA A 194 -16.42 6.13 5.56
C ALA A 194 -15.16 6.22 6.43
N THR A 195 -14.00 6.48 5.80
CA THR A 195 -12.73 6.54 6.53
C THR A 195 -12.65 7.73 7.46
N GLU A 196 -13.09 8.92 7.03
CA GLU A 196 -13.14 10.10 7.90
C GLU A 196 -14.10 9.92 9.07
N ALA A 197 -15.26 9.29 8.83
CA ALA A 197 -16.20 8.98 9.93
C ALA A 197 -15.57 8.01 10.95
N ALA A 198 -14.80 7.02 10.51
CA ALA A 198 -14.08 6.11 11.41
C ALA A 198 -12.94 6.83 12.16
N HIS A 199 -12.15 7.66 11.47
CA HIS A 199 -11.05 8.44 12.08
C HIS A 199 -11.54 9.41 13.15
N MET A 200 -12.71 10.05 12.96
CA MET A 200 -13.33 10.88 13.99
C MET A 200 -13.69 10.10 15.27
N MET A 201 -13.83 8.78 15.18
CA MET A 201 -14.04 7.88 16.31
C MET A 201 -12.73 7.25 16.84
N GLY A 202 -11.57 7.66 16.32
CA GLY A 202 -10.27 7.08 16.65
C GLY A 202 -10.08 5.65 16.11
N CYS A 203 -10.82 5.28 15.07
CA CYS A 203 -10.82 3.96 14.44
C CYS A 203 -10.33 4.04 13.00
N ASP A 204 -9.99 2.88 12.41
CA ASP A 204 -9.89 2.70 10.98
C ASP A 204 -11.11 1.89 10.46
N CYS A 205 -11.21 1.64 9.16
CA CYS A 205 -12.42 1.13 8.56
C CYS A 205 -12.19 -0.21 7.84
N ILE A 206 -13.10 -1.17 8.03
CA ILE A 206 -13.22 -2.39 7.20
C ILE A 206 -14.36 -2.21 6.21
N PHE A 207 -14.10 -2.42 4.93
CA PHE A 207 -15.09 -2.45 3.85
C PHE A 207 -15.53 -3.88 3.56
N LEU A 208 -16.83 -4.03 3.34
CA LEU A 208 -17.42 -5.29 2.91
C LEU A 208 -17.64 -5.31 1.40
N ASP A 209 -17.90 -6.49 0.87
CA ASP A 209 -18.22 -6.68 -0.55
C ASP A 209 -19.49 -5.91 -0.96
N ALA A 210 -19.42 -5.15 -2.05
CA ALA A 210 -20.50 -4.30 -2.53
C ALA A 210 -21.78 -5.05 -2.96
N LYS A 211 -21.72 -6.37 -3.16
CA LYS A 211 -22.86 -7.16 -3.64
C LYS A 211 -23.76 -7.66 -2.52
N GLN A 212 -23.19 -8.09 -1.39
CA GLN A 212 -23.91 -8.76 -0.32
C GLN A 212 -23.70 -8.12 1.06
N HIS A 213 -22.70 -7.23 1.19
CA HIS A 213 -22.26 -6.61 2.44
C HIS A 213 -22.01 -7.65 3.55
N LYS A 214 -21.48 -8.81 3.15
CA LYS A 214 -21.29 -9.98 4.02
C LYS A 214 -19.84 -10.38 4.16
N PHE A 215 -19.03 -10.18 3.12
CA PHE A 215 -17.65 -10.65 3.08
C PHE A 215 -16.70 -9.48 3.22
N ILE A 216 -15.62 -9.70 3.97
CA ILE A 216 -14.54 -8.71 4.10
C ILE A 216 -13.84 -8.55 2.74
N ASP A 217 -13.74 -7.32 2.25
CA ASP A 217 -12.92 -6.98 1.08
C ASP A 217 -11.58 -6.39 1.53
N GLU A 218 -11.55 -5.13 1.95
CA GLU A 218 -10.32 -4.44 2.34
C GLU A 218 -10.52 -3.56 3.59
N CYS A 219 -9.42 -3.14 4.19
CA CYS A 219 -9.36 -2.00 5.10
C CYS A 219 -9.25 -0.69 4.29
N SER A 220 -9.27 0.48 4.95
CA SER A 220 -9.31 1.81 4.29
C SER A 220 -8.27 1.98 3.18
N ALA A 221 -7.01 1.72 3.45
CA ALA A 221 -5.90 1.87 2.48
C ALA A 221 -4.96 0.64 2.49
N ALA A 222 -5.44 -0.51 2.97
CA ALA A 222 -4.65 -1.71 3.24
C ALA A 222 -5.47 -2.98 3.04
N ASN A 223 -4.81 -4.12 2.74
CA ASN A 223 -5.48 -5.41 2.70
C ASN A 223 -5.73 -5.96 4.10
N PHE A 224 -6.77 -6.77 4.25
CA PHE A 224 -7.07 -7.50 5.49
C PHE A 224 -6.28 -8.80 5.58
N ILE A 225 -5.82 -9.13 6.79
CA ILE A 225 -5.21 -10.41 7.16
C ILE A 225 -5.93 -10.95 8.41
N GLY A 226 -6.22 -12.24 8.42
CA GLY A 226 -6.67 -12.98 9.61
C GLY A 226 -5.77 -14.17 9.90
N ILE A 227 -5.52 -14.44 11.17
CA ILE A 227 -4.85 -15.66 11.63
C ILE A 227 -5.86 -16.52 12.38
N LYS A 228 -6.05 -17.74 11.90
CA LYS A 228 -6.98 -18.69 12.48
C LYS A 228 -6.22 -19.90 13.00
N ARG A 229 -6.56 -20.35 14.22
CA ARG A 229 -6.06 -21.59 14.77
C ARG A 229 -7.12 -22.67 14.59
N THR A 230 -6.75 -23.79 14.01
CA THR A 230 -7.64 -24.96 13.96
C THR A 230 -7.76 -25.57 15.36
N ASN A 231 -8.99 -25.83 15.78
CA ASN A 231 -9.33 -26.24 17.15
C ASN A 231 -8.92 -27.69 17.45
N ASP A 232 -7.65 -27.95 17.72
CA ASP A 232 -7.34 -29.08 18.61
C ASP A 232 -6.44 -28.58 19.75
N LYS A 233 -7.00 -28.54 20.96
CA LYS A 233 -6.36 -27.96 22.16
C LYS A 233 -5.15 -28.73 22.66
N ARG A 234 -4.61 -29.71 21.90
CA ARG A 234 -3.60 -30.65 22.41
C ARG A 234 -2.27 -30.72 21.63
N GLN A 235 -2.19 -30.19 20.43
CA GLN A 235 -0.94 -30.12 19.67
C GLN A 235 -0.89 -28.82 18.83
N THR A 236 0.02 -27.92 19.14
CA THR A 236 0.29 -26.71 18.34
C THR A 236 1.43 -27.02 17.37
N THR A 237 1.14 -27.65 16.26
CA THR A 237 2.03 -27.66 15.10
C THR A 237 1.72 -26.43 14.24
N ASN A 238 2.70 -25.88 13.51
CA ASN A 238 2.50 -24.76 12.61
C ASN A 238 1.44 -25.05 11.52
N ASP A 239 1.21 -26.33 11.20
CA ASP A 239 0.19 -26.79 10.24
C ASP A 239 -1.25 -26.50 10.69
N GLU A 240 -1.47 -26.24 11.99
CA GLU A 240 -2.76 -25.89 12.56
C GLU A 240 -3.07 -24.38 12.51
N ILE A 241 -2.12 -23.58 12.04
CA ILE A 241 -2.28 -22.13 11.93
C ILE A 241 -2.54 -21.76 10.47
N GLU A 242 -3.64 -21.06 10.22
CA GLU A 242 -4.03 -20.61 8.90
C GLU A 242 -3.90 -19.08 8.78
N TYR A 243 -3.13 -18.62 7.79
CA TYR A 243 -3.09 -17.25 7.32
C TYR A 243 -4.18 -17.05 6.29
N LEU A 244 -5.15 -16.18 6.57
CA LEU A 244 -6.30 -15.90 5.75
C LEU A 244 -6.21 -14.49 5.17
N THR A 245 -6.53 -14.34 3.88
CA THR A 245 -6.71 -13.03 3.26
C THR A 245 -7.84 -13.07 2.23
N PRO A 246 -8.63 -12.00 2.09
CA PRO A 246 -9.75 -11.99 1.17
C PRO A 246 -9.34 -12.15 -0.30
N LYS A 247 -10.24 -12.72 -1.09
CA LYS A 247 -10.13 -12.83 -2.56
C LYS A 247 -11.38 -12.27 -3.20
N SER A 248 -11.24 -11.16 -3.92
CA SER A 248 -12.31 -10.50 -4.68
C SER A 248 -11.68 -9.74 -5.84
N THR A 249 -12.45 -9.49 -6.89
CA THR A 249 -12.05 -8.62 -8.01
C THR A 249 -12.11 -7.12 -7.64
N ALA A 250 -12.70 -6.79 -6.50
CA ALA A 250 -12.73 -5.42 -5.97
C ALA A 250 -11.51 -5.08 -5.09
N ILE A 251 -10.63 -6.05 -4.82
CA ILE A 251 -9.47 -5.89 -3.91
C ILE A 251 -8.21 -5.57 -4.71
N LEU A 252 -7.44 -4.59 -4.24
CA LEU A 252 -6.13 -4.29 -4.79
C LEU A 252 -5.14 -5.42 -4.49
N PRO A 253 -4.46 -6.02 -5.51
CA PRO A 253 -3.39 -6.98 -5.30
C PRO A 253 -2.21 -6.32 -4.58
N SER A 254 -2.05 -6.57 -3.29
CA SER A 254 -1.00 -5.97 -2.46
C SER A 254 0.32 -6.70 -2.60
N ILE A 255 1.41 -5.95 -2.86
CA ILE A 255 2.77 -6.47 -2.90
C ILE A 255 3.23 -6.87 -1.50
N THR A 256 2.85 -6.11 -0.47
CA THR A 256 3.16 -6.43 0.92
C THR A 256 2.47 -7.73 1.35
N ASN A 257 1.16 -7.87 1.07
CA ASN A 257 0.43 -9.09 1.39
C ASN A 257 1.00 -10.32 0.68
N ASP A 258 1.42 -10.16 -0.59
CA ASP A 258 2.09 -11.23 -1.34
C ASP A 258 3.40 -11.67 -0.67
N SER A 259 4.21 -10.71 -0.20
CA SER A 259 5.43 -11.03 0.57
C SER A 259 5.09 -11.73 1.89
N LEU A 260 4.09 -11.24 2.63
CA LEU A 260 3.66 -11.86 3.90
C LEU A 260 3.11 -13.27 3.71
N MET A 261 2.37 -13.53 2.64
CA MET A 261 1.90 -14.89 2.30
C MET A 261 3.07 -15.84 1.99
N THR A 262 4.13 -15.36 1.37
CA THR A 262 5.33 -16.16 1.11
C THR A 262 6.02 -16.51 2.43
N LEU A 263 6.28 -15.51 3.28
CA LEU A 263 6.88 -15.72 4.60
C LEU A 263 6.01 -16.62 5.50
N ALA A 264 4.68 -16.47 5.44
CA ALA A 264 3.78 -17.35 6.19
C ALA A 264 3.91 -18.83 5.78
N ARG A 265 4.05 -19.11 4.47
CA ARG A 265 4.31 -20.50 4.00
C ARG A 265 5.65 -21.03 4.48
N GLU A 266 6.69 -20.21 4.48
CA GLU A 266 8.02 -20.58 4.98
C GLU A 266 8.03 -20.85 6.49
N MET A 267 7.15 -20.16 7.24
CA MET A 267 6.89 -20.43 8.64
C MET A 267 6.05 -21.72 8.87
N GLY A 268 5.65 -22.43 7.81
CA GLY A 268 4.83 -23.64 7.89
C GLY A 268 3.33 -23.35 8.06
N LEU A 269 2.86 -22.13 7.85
CA LEU A 269 1.44 -21.82 7.96
C LEU A 269 0.70 -22.21 6.68
N LYS A 270 -0.55 -22.67 6.83
CA LYS A 270 -1.47 -22.80 5.71
C LYS A 270 -1.91 -21.42 5.25
N VAL A 271 -1.66 -21.07 3.98
CA VAL A 271 -2.06 -19.79 3.41
C VAL A 271 -3.28 -19.95 2.51
N THR A 272 -4.37 -19.30 2.85
CA THR A 272 -5.63 -19.37 2.11
C THR A 272 -6.10 -17.99 1.66
N ARG A 273 -6.47 -17.91 0.36
CA ARG A 273 -7.14 -16.75 -0.23
C ARG A 273 -8.54 -17.14 -0.67
N ARG A 274 -9.56 -16.59 -0.02
CA ARG A 274 -10.96 -16.87 -0.31
C ARG A 274 -11.86 -15.74 0.13
N ARG A 275 -13.15 -15.81 -0.16
CA ARG A 275 -14.13 -14.93 0.48
C ARG A 275 -14.20 -15.26 1.98
N ILE A 276 -14.16 -14.24 2.81
CA ILE A 276 -14.18 -14.35 4.28
C ILE A 276 -15.45 -13.68 4.79
N PRO A 277 -16.44 -14.45 5.28
CA PRO A 277 -17.60 -13.85 5.94
C PRO A 277 -17.17 -13.01 7.14
N LEU A 278 -17.82 -11.86 7.37
CA LEU A 278 -17.50 -11.00 8.52
C LEU A 278 -17.59 -11.76 9.84
N GLU A 279 -18.58 -12.64 9.97
CA GLU A 279 -18.81 -13.43 11.20
C GLU A 279 -17.63 -14.40 11.49
N GLU A 280 -16.81 -14.73 10.50
CA GLU A 280 -15.64 -15.59 10.70
C GLU A 280 -14.54 -14.92 11.56
N LEU A 281 -14.62 -13.61 11.78
CA LEU A 281 -13.77 -12.89 12.73
C LEU A 281 -13.78 -13.53 14.14
N GLU A 282 -14.89 -14.15 14.56
CA GLU A 282 -14.99 -14.88 15.84
C GLU A 282 -14.02 -16.06 15.97
N GLN A 283 -13.59 -16.61 14.85
CA GLN A 283 -12.72 -17.80 14.80
C GLN A 283 -11.25 -17.41 14.61
N MET A 284 -10.96 -16.12 14.49
CA MET A 284 -9.58 -15.63 14.30
C MET A 284 -8.94 -15.30 15.65
N SER A 285 -7.71 -15.72 15.81
CA SER A 285 -6.89 -15.38 16.99
C SER A 285 -6.17 -14.05 16.84
N GLU A 286 -5.91 -13.62 15.60
CA GLU A 286 -5.25 -12.36 15.28
C GLU A 286 -5.85 -11.80 13.99
N ALA A 287 -5.93 -10.47 13.89
CA ALA A 287 -6.35 -9.76 12.69
C ALA A 287 -5.45 -8.55 12.44
N ALA A 288 -5.26 -8.16 11.19
CA ALA A 288 -4.48 -6.99 10.84
C ALA A 288 -4.87 -6.39 9.47
N ALA A 289 -4.51 -5.13 9.28
CA ALA A 289 -4.36 -4.50 7.98
C ALA A 289 -2.91 -4.59 7.51
N CYS A 290 -2.65 -4.73 6.20
CA CYS A 290 -1.29 -4.74 5.66
C CYS A 290 -1.15 -3.93 4.38
N GLY A 291 0.00 -3.26 4.22
CA GLY A 291 0.30 -2.45 3.04
C GLY A 291 1.69 -1.81 3.11
N THR A 292 2.10 -1.15 2.04
CA THR A 292 3.42 -0.51 1.96
C THR A 292 3.65 0.52 3.08
N ALA A 293 2.60 1.25 3.48
CA ALA A 293 2.73 2.29 4.49
C ALA A 293 2.99 1.72 5.89
N CYS A 294 2.13 0.80 6.35
CA CYS A 294 2.16 0.25 7.70
C CYS A 294 2.98 -1.05 7.84
N VAL A 295 3.27 -1.76 6.74
CA VAL A 295 3.72 -3.16 6.69
C VAL A 295 2.64 -4.09 7.23
N ILE A 296 2.46 -4.17 8.53
CA ILE A 296 1.34 -4.78 9.25
C ILE A 296 0.84 -3.77 10.30
N SER A 297 -0.46 -3.63 10.40
CA SER A 297 -1.14 -2.90 11.46
C SER A 297 -2.10 -3.85 12.18
N PRO A 298 -1.71 -4.38 13.35
CA PRO A 298 -2.54 -5.29 14.11
C PRO A 298 -3.83 -4.63 14.57
N ILE A 299 -4.89 -5.42 14.66
CA ILE A 299 -6.23 -4.99 15.10
C ILE A 299 -6.46 -5.53 16.51
N ASP A 300 -6.86 -4.63 17.45
CA ASP A 300 -7.29 -5.03 18.80
C ASP A 300 -8.74 -5.54 18.81
N LYS A 301 -9.60 -4.83 18.09
CA LYS A 301 -11.01 -5.18 17.95
C LYS A 301 -11.62 -4.61 16.68
N VAL A 302 -12.68 -5.26 16.21
CA VAL A 302 -13.54 -4.79 15.12
C VAL A 302 -14.94 -4.54 15.69
N ILE A 303 -15.48 -3.34 15.49
CA ILE A 303 -16.79 -2.91 15.96
C ILE A 303 -17.78 -2.92 14.80
N ASP A 304 -18.84 -3.71 14.90
CA ASP A 304 -19.99 -3.70 14.00
C ASP A 304 -21.16 -3.01 14.71
N THR A 305 -21.30 -1.72 14.51
CA THR A 305 -22.32 -0.90 15.17
C THR A 305 -23.74 -1.24 14.74
N GLU A 306 -23.93 -1.77 13.53
CA GLU A 306 -25.27 -2.14 13.04
C GLU A 306 -25.79 -3.40 13.72
N LYS A 307 -24.91 -4.34 14.08
CA LYS A 307 -25.26 -5.58 14.75
C LYS A 307 -25.00 -5.56 16.26
N ASP A 308 -24.59 -4.42 16.80
CA ASP A 308 -24.17 -4.27 18.21
C ASP A 308 -23.18 -5.37 18.62
N LYS A 309 -22.15 -5.59 17.78
CA LYS A 309 -21.20 -6.67 17.95
C LYS A 309 -19.77 -6.18 17.94
N VAL A 310 -18.94 -6.72 18.83
CA VAL A 310 -17.50 -6.46 18.89
C VAL A 310 -16.74 -7.78 18.79
N TYR A 311 -15.79 -7.85 17.86
CA TYR A 311 -14.84 -8.95 17.70
C TYR A 311 -13.51 -8.53 18.33
N HIS A 312 -12.98 -9.31 19.27
CA HIS A 312 -11.77 -8.98 20.03
C HIS A 312 -10.60 -9.89 19.63
N PHE A 313 -9.39 -9.29 19.46
CA PHE A 313 -8.15 -10.00 19.11
C PHE A 313 -7.03 -9.79 20.13
N GLY A 314 -7.25 -8.93 21.14
CA GLY A 314 -6.28 -8.60 22.20
C GLY A 314 -5.66 -7.22 22.02
N GLU A 315 -5.25 -6.61 23.13
CA GLU A 315 -4.68 -5.27 23.17
C GLU A 315 -3.24 -5.20 22.63
N GLN A 316 -2.56 -6.32 22.55
CA GLN A 316 -1.19 -6.45 22.05
C GLN A 316 -1.16 -7.22 20.73
N PRO A 317 -0.22 -6.89 19.83
CA PRO A 317 -0.04 -7.64 18.60
C PRO A 317 0.17 -9.14 18.86
N GLY A 318 -0.55 -9.98 18.13
CA GLY A 318 -0.42 -11.43 18.24
C GLY A 318 0.94 -11.95 17.77
N PRO A 319 1.36 -13.15 18.22
CA PRO A 319 2.70 -13.67 17.97
C PRO A 319 3.00 -13.93 16.50
N VAL A 320 2.01 -14.41 15.72
CA VAL A 320 2.20 -14.70 14.28
C VAL A 320 2.41 -13.42 13.49
N LEU A 321 1.54 -12.40 13.69
CA LEU A 321 1.66 -11.11 13.03
C LEU A 321 2.95 -10.39 13.44
N THR A 322 3.36 -10.51 14.70
CA THR A 322 4.62 -9.95 15.21
C THR A 322 5.83 -10.58 14.51
N GLN A 323 5.85 -11.91 14.39
CA GLN A 323 6.92 -12.60 13.70
C GLN A 323 6.99 -12.22 12.22
N LEU A 324 5.88 -12.22 11.51
CA LEU A 324 5.80 -11.82 10.10
C LEU A 324 6.28 -10.37 9.89
N TYR A 325 5.87 -9.46 10.79
CA TYR A 325 6.30 -8.06 10.75
C TYR A 325 7.82 -7.93 10.87
N HIS A 326 8.40 -8.58 11.87
CA HIS A 326 9.86 -8.50 12.09
C HIS A 326 10.63 -9.18 10.95
N THR A 327 10.22 -10.35 10.49
CA THR A 327 10.87 -11.06 9.38
C THR A 327 10.90 -10.19 8.12
N LEU A 328 9.77 -9.58 7.74
CA LEU A 328 9.74 -8.70 6.56
C LEU A 328 10.60 -7.45 6.75
N LYS A 329 10.56 -6.83 7.93
CA LYS A 329 11.41 -5.68 8.26
C LYS A 329 12.89 -6.02 8.26
N ASP A 330 13.27 -7.21 8.72
CA ASP A 330 14.66 -7.65 8.74
C ASP A 330 15.22 -7.81 7.33
N ILE A 331 14.44 -8.34 6.39
CA ILE A 331 14.79 -8.36 4.97
C ILE A 331 14.93 -6.93 4.40
N GLN A 332 13.94 -6.07 4.65
CA GLN A 332 13.91 -4.69 4.14
C GLN A 332 15.12 -3.86 4.62
N TYR A 333 15.57 -4.05 5.86
CA TYR A 333 16.71 -3.35 6.43
C TYR A 333 18.05 -4.09 6.29
N GLY A 334 18.07 -5.26 5.62
CA GLY A 334 19.27 -6.07 5.43
C GLY A 334 19.86 -6.60 6.73
N ARG A 335 19.02 -6.87 7.74
CA ARG A 335 19.42 -7.56 8.98
C ARG A 335 19.52 -9.06 8.77
N THR A 336 18.79 -9.59 7.79
CA THR A 336 18.85 -10.97 7.30
C THR A 336 19.11 -10.97 5.81
N GLU A 337 19.62 -12.09 5.29
CA GLU A 337 19.81 -12.30 3.86
C GLU A 337 18.46 -12.29 3.14
N ASP A 338 18.40 -11.62 2.00
CA ASP A 338 17.24 -11.63 1.11
C ASP A 338 17.32 -12.79 0.13
N THR A 339 16.81 -13.94 0.52
CA THR A 339 16.78 -15.16 -0.32
C THR A 339 15.74 -15.11 -1.44
N HIS A 340 14.90 -14.06 -1.45
CA HIS A 340 13.82 -13.89 -2.43
C HIS A 340 14.18 -12.93 -3.57
N GLY A 341 15.27 -12.16 -3.43
CA GLY A 341 15.60 -11.08 -4.37
C GLY A 341 14.59 -9.94 -4.35
N TRP A 342 13.97 -9.67 -3.19
CA TRP A 342 12.98 -8.60 -3.04
C TRP A 342 13.60 -7.22 -2.89
N THR A 343 14.84 -7.16 -2.45
CA THR A 343 15.55 -5.89 -2.25
C THR A 343 16.62 -5.69 -3.32
N GLU A 344 16.62 -4.53 -3.92
CA GLU A 344 17.70 -4.11 -4.80
C GLU A 344 18.58 -3.10 -4.06
N VAL A 345 19.85 -3.47 -3.89
CA VAL A 345 20.85 -2.65 -3.21
C VAL A 345 21.39 -1.61 -4.18
N ILE A 346 21.23 -0.35 -3.81
CA ILE A 346 21.84 0.76 -4.53
C ILE A 346 23.18 1.05 -3.89
N CYS A 347 24.23 0.63 -4.57
CA CYS A 347 25.60 0.87 -4.11
C CYS A 347 25.98 2.34 -4.27
N ARG A 348 26.17 3.02 -3.16
CA ARG A 348 27.11 4.13 -3.00
C ARG A 348 27.64 4.17 -1.59
#